data_b6a30d099f64c27fa43cb4dafbad9a33
#
_entry.id   b6a30d099f64c27fa43cb4dafbad9a33
#
_cell.length_a   1.000
_cell.length_b   1.000
_cell.length_c   1.000
_cell.angle_alpha   90.00
_cell.angle_beta   90.00
_cell.angle_gamma   90.00
#
_symmetry.space_group_name_H-M   'P 1'
#
loop_
_entity.id
_entity.type
_entity.pdbx_description
1 polymer ?
#
loop_
_entity_poly.entity_id
_entity_poly.type
_entity_poly.pdbx_seq_one_letter_code
_entity_poly.pdbx_strand_id
1 'polypeptide(L)'
;MNAIPGRKIILKGNHDYWWTTLKAFDRFCAEQGFADFHVLNNSCFFYGDIALCGTRGWFYDAQKEGSHDEKIFRRELGRLERSLQLAGDAEKYCFLHYPPRYRGYVCPEILALFETYGVTRCYYGHLHADSIRLALEDDYQGVQYRLVSADHVDFQPQRIG
;
A
#
# COMPACT_ATOMS: atom_id res chain seq x y z
N MET A 1 -15.69 10.16 9.40
CA MET A 1 -15.30 8.77 9.08
C MET A 1 -15.93 7.73 10.02
N ASN A 2 -16.05 7.99 11.33
CA ASN A 2 -16.66 6.99 12.26
C ASN A 2 -18.14 6.67 11.93
N ALA A 3 -18.89 7.59 11.35
CA ALA A 3 -20.29 7.40 10.93
C ALA A 3 -20.46 6.54 9.66
N ILE A 4 -19.37 6.27 8.93
CA ILE A 4 -19.41 5.40 7.74
C ILE A 4 -19.42 3.95 8.22
N PRO A 5 -20.42 3.14 7.84
CA PRO A 5 -20.48 1.75 8.26
C PRO A 5 -19.33 0.91 7.67
N GLY A 6 -19.01 -0.19 8.33
CA GLY A 6 -17.99 -1.15 7.88
C GLY A 6 -16.58 -0.86 8.41
N ARG A 7 -15.70 -1.80 8.15
CA ARG A 7 -14.29 -1.76 8.55
C ARG A 7 -13.52 -0.72 7.74
N LYS A 8 -12.70 0.09 8.39
CA LYS A 8 -11.80 1.06 7.76
C LYS A 8 -10.39 0.53 7.83
N ILE A 9 -9.80 0.29 6.68
CA ILE A 9 -8.41 -0.14 6.56
C ILE A 9 -7.61 1.05 6.05
N ILE A 10 -6.61 1.47 6.82
CA ILE A 10 -5.83 2.68 6.56
C ILE A 10 -4.40 2.28 6.21
N LEU A 11 -3.85 2.92 5.20
CA LEU A 11 -2.45 2.81 4.82
C LEU A 11 -1.73 4.12 5.18
N LYS A 12 -0.57 4.03 5.82
CA LYS A 12 0.24 5.20 6.18
C LYS A 12 1.00 5.73 4.97
N GLY A 13 0.83 7.01 4.66
CA GLY A 13 1.62 7.72 3.68
C GLY A 13 2.92 8.32 4.27
N ASN A 14 3.65 9.05 3.42
CA ASN A 14 4.89 9.72 3.83
C ASN A 14 4.64 11.03 4.61
N HIS A 15 3.47 11.63 4.48
CA HIS A 15 3.07 12.87 5.19
C HIS A 15 2.23 12.62 6.45
N ASP A 16 1.98 11.35 6.82
CA ASP A 16 1.21 11.01 8.02
C ASP A 16 2.09 11.06 9.27
N TYR A 17 2.49 12.28 9.67
CA TYR A 17 3.35 12.52 10.84
C TYR A 17 2.60 12.51 12.17
N TRP A 18 1.27 12.62 12.16
CA TRP A 18 0.40 12.74 13.34
C TRP A 18 0.34 11.46 14.19
N TRP A 19 0.79 10.33 13.70
CA TRP A 19 0.92 9.08 14.44
C TRP A 19 2.30 8.42 14.24
N THR A 20 2.89 7.98 15.33
CA THR A 20 4.28 7.50 15.34
C THR A 20 4.38 5.97 15.23
N THR A 21 3.59 5.26 16.01
CA THR A 21 3.59 3.79 16.09
C THR A 21 2.17 3.23 15.98
N LEU A 22 2.03 1.96 15.56
CA LEU A 22 0.74 1.27 15.56
C LEU A 22 0.11 1.28 16.96
N LYS A 23 0.89 1.01 18.01
CA LYS A 23 0.40 1.02 19.39
C LYS A 23 -0.15 2.39 19.80
N ALA A 24 0.45 3.48 19.36
CA ALA A 24 -0.05 4.83 19.61
C ALA A 24 -1.36 5.10 18.85
N PHE A 25 -1.44 4.64 17.60
CA PHE A 25 -2.65 4.72 16.80
C PHE A 25 -3.81 3.92 17.41
N ASP A 26 -3.57 2.66 17.78
CA ASP A 26 -4.58 1.79 18.38
C ASP A 26 -5.11 2.38 19.70
N ARG A 27 -4.20 2.92 20.54
CA ARG A 27 -4.59 3.60 21.77
C ARG A 27 -5.47 4.82 21.49
N PHE A 28 -5.07 5.66 20.54
CA PHE A 28 -5.88 6.81 20.12
C PHE A 28 -7.27 6.40 19.64
N CYS A 29 -7.36 5.37 18.80
CA CYS A 29 -8.64 4.85 18.32
C CYS A 29 -9.52 4.36 19.47
N ALA A 30 -8.96 3.64 20.44
CA ALA A 30 -9.67 3.16 21.61
C ALA A 30 -10.19 4.33 22.49
N GLU A 31 -9.35 5.33 22.75
CA GLU A 31 -9.71 6.53 23.52
C GLU A 31 -10.81 7.36 22.86
N GLN A 32 -10.85 7.39 21.52
CA GLN A 32 -11.83 8.14 20.73
C GLN A 32 -13.07 7.30 20.35
N GLY A 33 -13.15 6.05 20.76
CA GLY A 33 -14.26 5.15 20.41
C GLY A 33 -14.31 4.77 18.93
N PHE A 34 -13.18 4.73 18.25
CA PHE A 34 -13.05 4.31 16.85
C PHE A 34 -12.83 2.80 16.76
N ALA A 35 -13.92 2.04 16.76
CA ALA A 35 -13.86 0.57 16.89
C ALA A 35 -13.35 -0.16 15.63
N ASP A 36 -13.61 0.37 14.43
CA ASP A 36 -13.41 -0.36 13.16
C ASP A 36 -12.28 0.22 12.30
N PHE A 37 -11.25 0.80 12.93
CA PHE A 37 -10.08 1.33 12.24
C PHE A 37 -8.90 0.37 12.39
N HIS A 38 -8.32 -0.03 11.26
CA HIS A 38 -7.19 -0.95 11.20
C HIS A 38 -6.12 -0.41 10.27
N VAL A 39 -4.87 -0.68 10.58
CA VAL A 39 -3.74 -0.24 9.74
C VAL A 39 -3.21 -1.42 8.93
N LEU A 40 -3.15 -1.22 7.62
CA LEU A 40 -2.46 -2.13 6.70
C LEU A 40 -0.96 -1.80 6.70
N ASN A 41 -0.15 -2.70 7.25
CA ASN A 41 1.29 -2.48 7.38
C ASN A 41 2.11 -3.76 7.15
N ASN A 42 1.93 -4.78 7.97
CA ASN A 42 2.48 -6.13 7.83
C ASN A 42 1.39 -7.16 8.14
N SER A 43 0.17 -6.76 7.90
CA SER A 43 -1.07 -7.49 8.12
C SER A 43 -1.75 -7.78 6.79
N CYS A 44 -2.75 -8.64 6.81
CA CYS A 44 -3.65 -8.90 5.70
C CYS A 44 -5.08 -8.84 6.23
N PHE A 45 -5.99 -8.29 5.44
CA PHE A 45 -7.42 -8.27 5.71
C PHE A 45 -8.16 -8.97 4.58
N PHE A 46 -9.35 -9.49 4.86
CA PHE A 46 -10.15 -10.20 3.86
C PHE A 46 -11.47 -9.48 3.63
N TYR A 47 -11.86 -9.46 2.36
CA TYR A 47 -13.18 -9.07 1.89
C TYR A 47 -13.70 -10.16 0.95
N GLY A 48 -14.58 -11.02 1.45
CA GLY A 48 -14.93 -12.26 0.74
C GLY A 48 -13.68 -13.11 0.51
N ASP A 49 -13.47 -13.53 -0.73
CA ASP A 49 -12.34 -14.35 -1.15
C ASP A 49 -11.09 -13.53 -1.55
N ILE A 50 -11.16 -12.21 -1.40
CA ILE A 50 -10.07 -11.30 -1.75
C ILE A 50 -9.26 -10.96 -0.49
N ALA A 51 -7.95 -11.12 -0.57
CA ALA A 51 -6.99 -10.69 0.43
C ALA A 51 -6.48 -9.28 0.13
N LEU A 52 -6.66 -8.36 1.06
CA LEU A 52 -6.18 -6.98 1.01
C LEU A 52 -4.81 -6.94 1.70
N CYS A 53 -3.76 -6.91 0.90
CA CYS A 53 -2.36 -6.91 1.32
C CYS A 53 -1.72 -5.56 1.10
N GLY A 54 -0.61 -5.29 1.76
CA GLY A 54 0.16 -4.08 1.46
C GLY A 54 0.96 -3.51 2.61
N THR A 55 1.67 -2.46 2.29
CA THR A 55 2.47 -1.64 3.20
C THR A 55 2.68 -0.26 2.58
N ARG A 56 3.35 0.65 3.30
CA ARG A 56 3.70 1.95 2.75
C ARG A 56 4.56 1.83 1.48
N GLY A 57 5.44 0.85 1.40
CA GLY A 57 6.48 0.79 0.39
C GLY A 57 7.60 1.82 0.65
N TRP A 58 8.56 1.87 -0.22
CA TRP A 58 9.65 2.85 -0.21
C TRP A 58 10.30 2.94 -1.58
N PHE A 59 10.71 4.14 -2.01
CA PHE A 59 11.63 4.28 -3.13
C PHE A 59 13.05 3.98 -2.67
N TYR A 60 13.79 3.25 -3.46
CA TYR A 60 15.19 2.99 -3.23
C TYR A 60 15.94 2.89 -4.57
N ASP A 61 16.98 3.70 -4.71
CA ASP A 61 17.91 3.67 -5.81
C ASP A 61 19.32 3.45 -5.24
N ALA A 62 19.81 2.23 -5.38
CA ALA A 62 21.11 1.82 -4.84
C ALA A 62 22.30 2.68 -5.31
N GLN A 63 22.14 3.42 -6.43
CA GLN A 63 23.20 4.29 -6.96
C GLN A 63 23.16 5.70 -6.37
N LYS A 64 22.03 6.10 -5.76
CA LYS A 64 21.81 7.48 -5.31
C LYS A 64 21.59 7.62 -3.80
N GLU A 65 21.26 6.53 -3.13
CA GLU A 65 20.79 6.58 -1.75
C GLU A 65 21.74 5.87 -0.78
N GLY A 66 21.76 6.34 0.47
CA GLY A 66 22.64 5.85 1.49
C GLY A 66 22.08 4.66 2.28
N SER A 67 22.89 4.14 3.21
CA SER A 67 22.56 2.98 4.06
C SER A 67 21.28 3.14 4.90
N HIS A 68 20.82 4.36 5.15
CA HIS A 68 19.58 4.61 5.90
C HIS A 68 18.35 4.23 5.09
N ASP A 69 18.28 4.66 3.82
CA ASP A 69 17.17 4.37 2.93
C ASP A 69 17.11 2.88 2.58
N GLU A 70 18.27 2.24 2.42
CA GLU A 70 18.34 0.79 2.25
C GLU A 70 17.71 0.03 3.42
N LYS A 71 17.96 0.44 4.66
CA LYS A 71 17.35 -0.19 5.85
C LYS A 71 15.84 -0.02 5.88
N ILE A 72 15.35 1.17 5.50
CA ILE A 72 13.91 1.44 5.43
C ILE A 72 13.31 0.56 4.32
N PHE A 73 13.90 0.54 3.14
CA PHE A 73 13.46 -0.24 2.01
C PHE A 73 13.37 -1.74 2.34
N ARG A 74 14.44 -2.33 2.90
CA ARG A 74 14.44 -3.75 3.31
C ARG A 74 13.35 -4.06 4.34
N ARG A 75 13.13 -3.14 5.28
CA ARG A 75 12.04 -3.29 6.26
C ARG A 75 10.65 -3.24 5.60
N GLU A 76 10.43 -2.36 4.63
CA GLU A 76 9.16 -2.28 3.91
C GLU A 76 8.95 -3.52 3.02
N LEU A 77 10.01 -4.05 2.38
CA LEU A 77 9.95 -5.33 1.65
C LEU A 77 9.53 -6.49 2.58
N GLY A 78 10.18 -6.63 3.73
CA GLY A 78 9.81 -7.68 4.69
C GLY A 78 8.38 -7.54 5.23
N ARG A 79 7.87 -6.32 5.37
CA ARG A 79 6.47 -6.06 5.75
C ARG A 79 5.50 -6.46 4.64
N LEU A 80 5.82 -6.11 3.39
CA LEU A 80 5.03 -6.50 2.23
C LEU A 80 4.99 -8.02 2.09
N GLU A 81 6.14 -8.67 2.14
CA GLU A 81 6.22 -10.13 2.08
C GLU A 81 5.37 -10.78 3.17
N ARG A 82 5.48 -10.31 4.41
CA ARG A 82 4.65 -10.82 5.52
C ARG A 82 3.16 -10.64 5.26
N SER A 83 2.75 -9.49 4.72
CA SER A 83 1.36 -9.22 4.37
C SER A 83 0.85 -10.20 3.30
N LEU A 84 1.65 -10.46 2.26
CA LEU A 84 1.33 -11.39 1.18
C LEU A 84 1.29 -12.86 1.65
N GLN A 85 2.20 -13.27 2.54
CA GLN A 85 2.21 -14.60 3.15
C GLN A 85 0.92 -14.88 3.93
N LEU A 86 0.42 -13.90 4.66
CA LEU A 86 -0.81 -14.02 5.46
C LEU A 86 -2.07 -14.23 4.61
N ALA A 87 -2.02 -13.90 3.33
CA ALA A 87 -3.12 -14.08 2.40
C ALA A 87 -3.36 -15.55 1.99
N GLY A 88 -2.37 -16.44 2.18
CA GLY A 88 -2.44 -17.83 1.73
C GLY A 88 -2.76 -17.93 0.25
N ASP A 89 -3.75 -18.75 -0.11
CA ASP A 89 -4.16 -19.00 -1.50
C ASP A 89 -5.25 -18.03 -2.03
N ALA A 90 -5.70 -17.07 -1.22
CA ALA A 90 -6.70 -16.09 -1.63
C ALA A 90 -6.20 -15.20 -2.78
N GLU A 91 -7.12 -14.67 -3.60
CA GLU A 91 -6.80 -13.63 -4.58
C GLU A 91 -6.24 -12.39 -3.87
N LYS A 92 -5.12 -11.85 -4.35
CA LYS A 92 -4.38 -10.79 -3.65
C LYS A 92 -4.48 -9.46 -4.37
N TYR A 93 -5.09 -8.48 -3.69
CA TYR A 93 -5.03 -7.08 -4.05
C TYR A 93 -4.00 -6.39 -3.14
N CYS A 94 -2.98 -5.81 -3.73
CA CYS A 94 -1.91 -5.13 -3.03
C CYS A 94 -2.13 -3.62 -3.01
N PHE A 95 -2.00 -3.01 -1.84
CA PHE A 95 -2.10 -1.56 -1.64
C PHE A 95 -0.77 -1.01 -1.17
N LEU A 96 -0.23 -0.05 -1.90
CA LEU A 96 1.03 0.62 -1.57
C LEU A 96 0.82 2.14 -1.56
N HIS A 97 1.53 2.85 -0.66
CA HIS A 97 1.59 4.30 -0.77
C HIS A 97 2.56 4.69 -1.88
N TYR A 98 3.80 4.21 -1.83
CA TYR A 98 4.76 4.44 -2.91
C TYR A 98 4.52 3.47 -4.07
N PRO A 99 4.44 3.96 -5.33
CA PRO A 99 4.27 3.10 -6.48
C PRO A 99 5.48 2.15 -6.65
N PRO A 100 5.24 0.86 -6.95
CA PRO A 100 6.33 -0.09 -7.22
C PRO A 100 6.99 0.17 -8.58
N ARG A 101 6.28 0.90 -9.46
CA ARG A 101 6.76 1.33 -10.78
C ARG A 101 6.05 2.60 -11.25
N TYR A 102 6.78 3.45 -11.93
CA TYR A 102 6.28 4.62 -12.65
C TYR A 102 7.27 4.98 -13.76
N ARG A 103 6.94 5.92 -14.63
CA ARG A 103 7.83 6.33 -15.74
C ARG A 103 9.20 6.76 -15.20
N GLY A 104 10.23 5.99 -15.60
CA GLY A 104 11.62 6.19 -15.15
C GLY A 104 12.02 5.45 -13.87
N TYR A 105 11.12 4.65 -13.27
CA TYR A 105 11.44 3.86 -12.08
C TYR A 105 10.73 2.51 -12.08
N VAL A 106 11.43 1.48 -11.65
CA VAL A 106 10.91 0.13 -11.39
C VAL A 106 11.61 -0.43 -10.16
N CYS A 107 10.87 -1.02 -9.24
CA CYS A 107 11.38 -1.75 -8.09
C CYS A 107 11.30 -3.27 -8.36
N PRO A 108 12.37 -3.91 -8.81
CA PRO A 108 12.34 -5.32 -9.19
C PRO A 108 12.03 -6.23 -8.01
N GLU A 109 12.42 -5.86 -6.79
CA GLU A 109 12.16 -6.65 -5.58
C GLU A 109 10.68 -6.74 -5.25
N ILE A 110 9.93 -5.63 -5.41
CA ILE A 110 8.47 -5.65 -5.21
C ILE A 110 7.80 -6.46 -6.32
N LEU A 111 8.24 -6.33 -7.57
CA LEU A 111 7.69 -7.11 -8.69
C LEU A 111 7.93 -8.61 -8.51
N ALA A 112 9.12 -9.00 -8.03
CA ALA A 112 9.42 -10.40 -7.70
C ALA A 112 8.52 -10.95 -6.58
N LEU A 113 8.20 -10.16 -5.56
CA LEU A 113 7.22 -10.54 -4.55
C LEU A 113 5.82 -10.71 -5.15
N PHE A 114 5.40 -9.81 -6.05
CA PHE A 114 4.10 -9.92 -6.71
C PHE A 114 3.98 -11.20 -7.54
N GLU A 115 5.01 -11.54 -8.30
CA GLU A 115 5.08 -12.80 -9.06
C GLU A 115 5.05 -14.02 -8.13
N THR A 116 5.91 -14.02 -7.10
CA THR A 116 6.05 -15.15 -6.15
C THR A 116 4.73 -15.45 -5.43
N TYR A 117 3.99 -14.43 -5.04
CA TYR A 117 2.76 -14.58 -4.25
C TYR A 117 1.48 -14.50 -5.07
N GLY A 118 1.56 -14.30 -6.39
CA GLY A 118 0.40 -14.25 -7.27
C GLY A 118 -0.50 -13.04 -7.02
N VAL A 119 0.07 -11.84 -6.89
CA VAL A 119 -0.69 -10.59 -6.81
C VAL A 119 -1.35 -10.33 -8.15
N THR A 120 -2.66 -10.05 -8.16
CA THR A 120 -3.43 -9.78 -9.38
C THR A 120 -3.69 -8.30 -9.62
N ARG A 121 -3.75 -7.50 -8.54
CA ARG A 121 -3.99 -6.05 -8.63
C ARG A 121 -3.11 -5.28 -7.67
N CYS A 122 -2.61 -4.13 -8.12
CA CYS A 122 -1.84 -3.20 -7.31
C CYS A 122 -2.45 -1.80 -7.39
N TYR A 123 -2.91 -1.30 -6.24
CA TYR A 123 -3.39 0.06 -6.06
C TYR A 123 -2.31 0.87 -5.34
N TYR A 124 -1.97 2.03 -5.87
CA TYR A 124 -0.92 2.86 -5.28
C TYR A 124 -1.31 4.34 -5.27
N GLY A 125 -0.66 5.11 -4.42
CA GLY A 125 -0.85 6.55 -4.26
C GLY A 125 0.42 7.34 -4.55
N HIS A 126 0.69 8.35 -3.72
CA HIS A 126 1.89 9.17 -3.68
C HIS A 126 2.05 10.16 -4.83
N LEU A 127 1.72 9.79 -6.07
CA LEU A 127 1.82 10.68 -7.22
C LEU A 127 0.64 11.65 -7.24
N HIS A 128 0.93 12.93 -7.12
CA HIS A 128 -0.05 14.02 -7.09
C HIS A 128 0.31 15.12 -8.08
N ALA A 129 -0.66 15.94 -8.48
CA ALA A 129 -0.49 17.07 -9.38
C ALA A 129 0.31 16.68 -10.64
N ASP A 130 1.37 17.39 -10.97
CA ASP A 130 2.19 17.12 -12.16
C ASP A 130 2.82 15.73 -12.20
N SER A 131 3.02 15.09 -11.04
CA SER A 131 3.59 13.74 -10.97
C SER A 131 2.62 12.63 -11.41
N ILE A 132 1.31 12.90 -11.47
CA ILE A 132 0.30 11.96 -12.00
C ILE A 132 0.66 11.47 -13.40
N ARG A 133 1.23 12.36 -14.25
CA ARG A 133 1.71 12.01 -15.62
C ARG A 133 2.77 10.90 -15.66
N LEU A 134 3.41 10.60 -14.53
CA LEU A 134 4.40 9.54 -14.41
C LEU A 134 3.76 8.19 -14.06
N ALA A 135 2.49 8.17 -13.69
CA ALA A 135 1.80 6.93 -13.34
C ALA A 135 1.77 5.94 -14.51
N LEU A 136 1.81 4.67 -14.18
CA LEU A 136 1.63 3.56 -15.10
C LEU A 136 0.41 2.77 -14.64
N GLU A 137 -0.71 2.95 -15.35
CA GLU A 137 -2.00 2.30 -15.11
C GLU A 137 -2.26 1.32 -16.25
N ASP A 138 -1.65 0.17 -16.16
CA ASP A 138 -1.64 -0.86 -17.20
C ASP A 138 -1.63 -2.26 -16.59
N ASP A 139 -1.73 -3.26 -17.43
CA ASP A 139 -1.49 -4.65 -17.07
C ASP A 139 -0.03 -4.99 -17.38
N TYR A 140 0.75 -5.26 -16.35
CA TYR A 140 2.15 -5.60 -16.49
C TYR A 140 2.49 -6.85 -15.67
N GLN A 141 3.08 -7.84 -16.31
CA GLN A 141 3.45 -9.14 -15.71
C GLN A 141 2.29 -9.80 -14.94
N GLY A 142 1.07 -9.73 -15.48
CA GLY A 142 -0.12 -10.33 -14.88
C GLY A 142 -0.71 -9.53 -13.71
N VAL A 143 -0.20 -8.35 -13.39
CA VAL A 143 -0.71 -7.45 -12.36
C VAL A 143 -1.36 -6.23 -12.99
N GLN A 144 -2.59 -5.93 -12.59
CA GLN A 144 -3.28 -4.70 -12.98
C GLN A 144 -2.90 -3.57 -12.03
N TYR A 145 -2.28 -2.50 -12.56
CA TYR A 145 -1.85 -1.34 -11.77
C TYR A 145 -2.85 -0.19 -11.89
N ARG A 146 -3.16 0.47 -10.74
CA ARG A 146 -4.06 1.63 -10.68
C ARG A 146 -3.54 2.68 -9.71
N LEU A 147 -3.48 3.94 -10.15
CA LEU A 147 -3.27 5.09 -9.27
C LEU A 147 -4.58 5.45 -8.57
N VAL A 148 -4.54 5.64 -7.25
CA VAL A 148 -5.71 6.02 -6.43
C VAL A 148 -5.44 7.28 -5.59
N SER A 149 -4.54 8.15 -6.05
CA SER A 149 -4.34 9.46 -5.45
C SER A 149 -5.61 10.28 -5.55
N ALA A 150 -5.98 10.98 -4.47
CA ALA A 150 -7.27 11.64 -4.34
C ALA A 150 -7.57 12.64 -5.49
N ASP A 151 -6.59 13.41 -5.90
CA ASP A 151 -6.68 14.36 -7.01
C ASP A 151 -6.76 13.68 -8.39
N HIS A 152 -6.21 12.47 -8.53
CA HIS A 152 -6.32 11.67 -9.75
C HIS A 152 -7.73 11.10 -9.94
N VAL A 153 -8.37 10.71 -8.85
CA VAL A 153 -9.73 10.13 -8.85
C VAL A 153 -10.81 11.16 -8.52
N ASP A 154 -10.54 12.44 -8.71
CA ASP A 154 -11.47 13.57 -8.46
C ASP A 154 -12.11 13.51 -7.05
N PHE A 155 -11.36 13.05 -6.05
CA PHE A 155 -11.83 12.86 -4.67
C PHE A 155 -13.06 11.93 -4.55
N GLN A 156 -13.28 11.07 -5.54
CA GLN A 156 -14.39 10.12 -5.54
C GLN A 156 -13.93 8.74 -5.04
N PRO A 157 -14.71 8.09 -4.16
CA PRO A 157 -14.44 6.71 -3.78
C PRO A 157 -14.42 5.79 -5.00
N GLN A 158 -13.42 4.95 -5.08
CA GLN A 158 -13.28 3.97 -6.15
C GLN A 158 -13.73 2.60 -5.66
N ARG A 159 -14.62 1.96 -6.42
CA ARG A 159 -14.99 0.58 -6.17
C ARG A 159 -13.91 -0.35 -6.69
N ILE A 160 -13.43 -1.26 -5.85
CA ILE A 160 -12.47 -2.30 -6.19
C ILE A 160 -13.16 -3.68 -6.19
N GLY A 161 -13.05 -4.43 -7.27
CA GLY A 161 -13.69 -5.75 -7.40
C GLY A 161 -14.98 -5.74 -8.19
#